data_b5e046697dbc4065c24c6bd84468afb8
#
_entry.id   b5e046697dbc4065c24c6bd84468afb8
#
_cell.length_a   1.000
_cell.length_b   1.000
_cell.length_c   1.000
_cell.angle_alpha   90.00
_cell.angle_beta   90.00
_cell.angle_gamma   90.00
#
_symmetry.space_group_name_H-M   'P 1'
#
loop_
_entity.id
_entity.type
_entity.pdbx_description
1 polymer ?
#
loop_
_entity_poly.entity_id
_entity_poly.type
_entity_poly.pdbx_seq_one_letter_code
_entity_poly.pdbx_strand_id
1 'polypeptide(L)'
;APGQLLDFTKRFGELEYNTFGEQHGLAGHTGVVLISNVEEGGREIGVKRAGEHWHSDMCYTAKPPRGTILCAREVPAINGLTLGDTCFAATHAAYDGLPDAMKAQIDPLVAIFDFAGRKRAQTITQRQRDNYPAVKHPIVRTHPFTGRKCLYVMRDDCTGIVGMEYDEEQLLIAALADHITRPEYIYRHQWHPGDVLIWDNCTVQHKANQDYALPLRRLMHR
;
A
#
# COMPACT_ATOMS: atom_id res chain seq x y z
N ALA A 1 -5.56 7.51 -21.88
CA ALA A 1 -4.12 7.52 -22.22
C ALA A 1 -3.29 7.85 -20.96
N PRO A 2 -1.99 7.46 -20.89
CA PRO A 2 -1.15 7.74 -19.70
C PRO A 2 -1.05 9.22 -19.35
N GLY A 3 -0.94 10.12 -20.33
CA GLY A 3 -0.96 11.57 -20.11
C GLY A 3 -2.24 12.06 -19.42
N GLN A 4 -3.40 11.52 -19.81
CA GLN A 4 -4.67 11.85 -19.15
C GLN A 4 -4.71 11.38 -17.68
N LEU A 5 -4.08 10.23 -17.38
CA LEU A 5 -3.96 9.76 -16.00
C LEU A 5 -3.12 10.73 -15.16
N LEU A 6 -1.98 11.19 -15.68
CA LEU A 6 -1.15 12.18 -15.00
C LEU A 6 -1.89 13.52 -14.80
N ASP A 7 -2.57 14.03 -15.83
CA ASP A 7 -3.31 15.29 -15.74
C ASP A 7 -4.48 15.20 -14.76
N PHE A 8 -5.13 14.05 -14.71
CA PHE A 8 -6.19 13.78 -13.74
C PHE A 8 -5.62 13.70 -12.32
N THR A 9 -4.50 12.98 -12.11
CA THR A 9 -3.87 12.81 -10.81
C THR A 9 -3.41 14.15 -10.23
N LYS A 10 -2.85 15.05 -11.03
CA LYS A 10 -2.42 16.40 -10.62
C LYS A 10 -3.55 17.27 -10.02
N ARG A 11 -4.81 16.94 -10.29
CA ARG A 11 -5.95 17.65 -9.68
C ARG A 11 -6.10 17.37 -8.17
N PHE A 12 -5.48 16.31 -7.68
CA PHE A 12 -5.53 15.90 -6.27
C PHE A 12 -4.29 16.32 -5.47
N GLY A 13 -3.24 16.79 -6.14
CA GLY A 13 -2.00 17.22 -5.53
C GLY A 13 -0.79 17.01 -6.42
N GLU A 14 0.39 17.25 -5.86
CA GLU A 14 1.67 16.99 -6.53
C GLU A 14 1.88 15.48 -6.69
N LEU A 15 2.56 15.12 -7.80
CA LEU A 15 2.91 13.72 -8.04
C LEU A 15 4.08 13.31 -7.15
N GLU A 16 3.95 12.16 -6.51
CA GLU A 16 5.04 11.54 -5.77
C GLU A 16 5.92 10.72 -6.72
N TYR A 17 7.23 10.99 -6.68
CA TYR A 17 8.23 10.25 -7.45
C TYR A 17 9.06 9.41 -6.50
N ASN A 18 9.21 8.13 -6.80
CA ASN A 18 9.97 7.19 -5.97
C ASN A 18 10.94 6.35 -6.81
N THR A 19 11.83 5.63 -6.14
CA THR A 19 12.86 4.80 -6.81
C THR A 19 12.29 3.68 -7.67
N PHE A 20 11.07 3.22 -7.44
CA PHE A 20 10.41 2.23 -8.30
C PHE A 20 10.03 2.84 -9.66
N GLY A 21 9.65 4.12 -9.68
CA GLY A 21 9.37 4.84 -10.91
C GLY A 21 10.58 5.04 -11.80
N GLU A 22 11.79 5.11 -11.23
CA GLU A 22 13.03 5.18 -12.00
C GLU A 22 13.31 3.89 -12.79
N GLN A 23 12.93 2.73 -12.24
CA GLN A 23 13.22 1.41 -12.83
C GLN A 23 12.07 0.86 -13.68
N HIS A 24 10.84 1.17 -13.31
CA HIS A 24 9.62 0.59 -13.89
C HIS A 24 8.65 1.67 -14.41
N GLY A 25 9.18 2.86 -14.70
CA GLY A 25 8.41 3.96 -15.27
C GLY A 25 8.02 3.68 -16.73
N LEU A 26 6.83 4.14 -17.11
CA LEU A 26 6.39 4.07 -18.49
C LEU A 26 7.20 5.03 -19.37
N ALA A 27 7.81 4.52 -20.43
CA ALA A 27 8.60 5.32 -21.38
C ALA A 27 7.79 6.52 -21.91
N GLY A 28 8.38 7.72 -21.87
CA GLY A 28 7.73 8.97 -22.28
C GLY A 28 6.68 9.54 -21.32
N HIS A 29 6.43 8.89 -20.18
CA HIS A 29 5.45 9.35 -19.19
C HIS A 29 6.00 9.28 -17.77
N THR A 30 6.96 10.14 -17.47
CA THR A 30 7.52 10.28 -16.11
C THR A 30 6.42 10.49 -15.08
N GLY A 31 6.41 9.68 -14.03
CA GLY A 31 5.36 9.69 -12.99
C GLY A 31 4.32 8.58 -13.14
N VAL A 32 4.34 7.79 -14.24
CA VAL A 32 3.54 6.56 -14.36
C VAL A 32 4.44 5.36 -14.11
N VAL A 33 4.13 4.57 -13.09
CA VAL A 33 4.81 3.31 -12.76
C VAL A 33 3.98 2.15 -13.27
N LEU A 34 4.63 1.16 -13.89
CA LEU A 34 3.98 -0.06 -14.34
C LEU A 34 3.95 -1.09 -13.22
N ILE A 35 2.76 -1.57 -12.89
CA ILE A 35 2.55 -2.72 -12.01
C ILE A 35 2.13 -3.88 -12.93
N SER A 36 3.01 -4.85 -13.14
CA SER A 36 2.83 -5.84 -14.20
C SER A 36 3.61 -7.13 -13.97
N ASN A 37 3.05 -8.25 -14.40
CA ASN A 37 3.76 -9.52 -14.56
C ASN A 37 4.22 -9.77 -16.00
N VAL A 38 4.03 -8.79 -16.89
CA VAL A 38 4.38 -8.92 -18.31
C VAL A 38 5.89 -8.82 -18.51
N GLU A 39 6.37 -9.64 -19.42
CA GLU A 39 7.77 -9.63 -19.88
C GLU A 39 7.82 -9.30 -21.37
N GLU A 40 8.74 -8.41 -21.75
CA GLU A 40 9.02 -8.04 -23.13
C GLU A 40 10.52 -8.24 -23.41
N GLY A 41 10.84 -9.01 -24.45
CA GLY A 41 12.23 -9.34 -24.77
C GLY A 41 12.98 -10.05 -23.64
N GLY A 42 12.29 -10.84 -22.80
CA GLY A 42 12.84 -11.54 -21.65
C GLY A 42 13.13 -10.64 -20.44
N ARG A 43 12.55 -9.43 -20.39
CA ARG A 43 12.69 -8.48 -19.28
C ARG A 43 11.32 -8.11 -18.71
N GLU A 44 11.21 -8.06 -17.38
CA GLU A 44 10.03 -7.55 -16.70
C GLU A 44 9.86 -6.05 -17.03
N ILE A 45 8.66 -5.67 -17.52
CA ILE A 45 8.36 -4.27 -17.85
C ILE A 45 7.84 -3.47 -16.67
N GLY A 46 7.52 -4.12 -15.56
CA GLY A 46 6.92 -3.48 -14.38
C GLY A 46 7.26 -4.19 -13.08
N VAL A 47 6.72 -3.68 -11.99
CA VAL A 47 6.85 -4.30 -10.67
C VAL A 47 5.93 -5.52 -10.59
N LYS A 48 6.50 -6.74 -10.59
CA LYS A 48 5.76 -7.99 -10.77
C LYS A 48 4.87 -8.36 -9.58
N ARG A 49 5.33 -8.21 -8.36
CA ARG A 49 4.62 -8.61 -7.13
C ARG A 49 4.31 -7.42 -6.22
N ALA A 50 3.98 -6.28 -6.81
CA ALA A 50 3.63 -5.10 -6.03
C ALA A 50 2.36 -5.34 -5.21
N GLY A 51 2.41 -4.99 -3.95
CA GLY A 51 1.24 -4.95 -3.08
C GLY A 51 0.72 -6.31 -2.62
N GLU A 52 1.53 -7.39 -2.63
CA GLU A 52 1.11 -8.72 -2.17
C GLU A 52 0.84 -8.82 -0.65
N HIS A 53 1.26 -7.83 0.11
CA HIS A 53 1.04 -7.73 1.57
C HIS A 53 0.08 -6.58 1.88
N TRP A 54 -0.59 -6.64 3.04
CA TRP A 54 -1.36 -5.52 3.54
C TRP A 54 -0.45 -4.34 3.89
N HIS A 55 -0.64 -3.21 3.21
CA HIS A 55 0.18 -2.02 3.37
C HIS A 55 -0.60 -0.73 3.09
N SER A 56 -0.06 0.39 3.53
CA SER A 56 -0.34 1.72 3.01
C SER A 56 0.88 2.19 2.22
N ASP A 57 0.66 2.85 1.10
CA ASP A 57 1.74 3.24 0.21
C ASP A 57 2.75 4.16 0.91
N MET A 58 4.03 3.82 0.74
CA MET A 58 5.16 4.59 1.27
C MET A 58 5.04 4.97 2.76
N CYS A 59 4.42 4.09 3.57
CA CYS A 59 4.26 4.27 5.01
C CYS A 59 5.58 4.50 5.77
N TYR A 60 6.70 4.16 5.15
CA TYR A 60 8.06 4.35 5.62
C TYR A 60 8.65 5.74 5.32
N THR A 61 7.86 6.68 4.81
CA THR A 61 8.29 8.07 4.60
C THR A 61 7.70 9.00 5.66
N ALA A 62 8.37 10.12 5.92
CA ALA A 62 7.89 11.10 6.90
C ALA A 62 6.54 11.73 6.49
N LYS A 63 6.29 11.81 5.19
CA LYS A 63 5.03 12.29 4.60
C LYS A 63 4.56 11.28 3.55
N PRO A 64 3.84 10.23 3.94
CA PRO A 64 3.27 9.28 2.99
C PRO A 64 2.32 9.98 2.00
N PRO A 65 2.26 9.51 0.74
CA PRO A 65 1.33 10.08 -0.25
C PRO A 65 -0.11 9.93 0.24
N ARG A 66 -0.88 11.00 0.05
CA ARG A 66 -2.28 11.05 0.49
C ARG A 66 -3.14 10.00 -0.21
N GLY A 67 -2.95 9.81 -1.48
CA GLY A 67 -3.74 8.86 -2.26
C GLY A 67 -2.93 8.25 -3.39
N THR A 68 -3.49 7.20 -3.95
CA THR A 68 -2.93 6.50 -5.11
C THR A 68 -4.02 6.27 -6.14
N ILE A 69 -3.65 6.37 -7.41
CA ILE A 69 -4.52 6.10 -8.54
C ILE A 69 -3.94 4.92 -9.31
N LEU A 70 -4.79 3.93 -9.63
CA LEU A 70 -4.42 2.76 -10.39
C LEU A 70 -5.41 2.57 -11.55
N CYS A 71 -4.88 2.45 -12.76
CA CYS A 71 -5.67 2.25 -13.97
C CYS A 71 -5.39 0.87 -14.57
N ALA A 72 -6.42 0.04 -14.73
CA ALA A 72 -6.31 -1.29 -15.30
C ALA A 72 -6.19 -1.21 -16.84
N ARG A 73 -5.12 -1.79 -17.38
CA ARG A 73 -4.87 -1.89 -18.83
C ARG A 73 -5.11 -3.31 -19.34
N GLU A 74 -4.54 -4.30 -18.65
CA GLU A 74 -4.76 -5.72 -18.90
C GLU A 74 -5.11 -6.37 -17.57
N VAL A 75 -6.19 -7.16 -17.55
CA VAL A 75 -6.67 -7.88 -16.37
C VAL A 75 -6.70 -9.36 -16.69
N PRO A 76 -6.02 -10.22 -15.90
CA PRO A 76 -6.03 -11.64 -16.14
C PRO A 76 -7.43 -12.21 -15.88
N ALA A 77 -7.84 -13.18 -16.72
CA ALA A 77 -9.13 -13.85 -16.54
C ALA A 77 -9.07 -15.33 -16.96
N ILE A 78 -9.86 -16.16 -16.29
CA ILE A 78 -10.08 -17.58 -16.63
C ILE A 78 -11.58 -17.82 -16.67
N ASN A 79 -12.09 -18.39 -17.75
CA ASN A 79 -13.51 -18.72 -17.92
C ASN A 79 -14.46 -17.56 -17.63
N GLY A 80 -14.06 -16.34 -18.00
CA GLY A 80 -14.84 -15.11 -17.77
C GLY A 80 -14.74 -14.52 -16.36
N LEU A 81 -14.01 -15.17 -15.43
CA LEU A 81 -13.75 -14.65 -14.10
C LEU A 81 -12.41 -13.91 -14.08
N THR A 82 -12.41 -12.65 -13.66
CA THR A 82 -11.19 -11.85 -13.49
C THR A 82 -10.41 -12.28 -12.27
N LEU A 83 -9.08 -12.14 -12.34
CA LEU A 83 -8.13 -12.45 -11.27
C LEU A 83 -7.32 -11.20 -10.92
N GLY A 84 -6.57 -11.27 -9.83
CA GLY A 84 -5.72 -10.15 -9.38
C GLY A 84 -6.50 -9.03 -8.73
N ASP A 85 -7.57 -9.33 -8.01
CA ASP A 85 -8.37 -8.37 -7.26
C ASP A 85 -7.51 -7.57 -6.28
N THR A 86 -7.97 -6.37 -5.93
CA THR A 86 -7.38 -5.59 -4.86
C THR A 86 -8.35 -5.50 -3.69
N CYS A 87 -7.85 -5.88 -2.50
CA CYS A 87 -8.59 -5.76 -1.25
C CYS A 87 -8.19 -4.48 -0.52
N PHE A 88 -9.15 -3.79 0.08
CA PHE A 88 -8.98 -2.58 0.87
C PHE A 88 -9.57 -2.78 2.25
N ALA A 89 -8.78 -2.53 3.30
CA ALA A 89 -9.23 -2.58 4.69
C ALA A 89 -9.47 -1.15 5.21
N ALA A 90 -10.68 -0.88 5.68
CA ALA A 90 -11.09 0.43 6.19
C ALA A 90 -10.57 0.65 7.62
N THR A 91 -9.40 1.29 7.76
CA THR A 91 -8.70 1.44 9.05
C THR A 91 -9.43 2.33 10.05
N HIS A 92 -10.27 3.26 9.58
CA HIS A 92 -11.14 4.05 10.44
C HIS A 92 -12.28 3.20 11.05
N ALA A 93 -12.90 2.31 10.25
CA ALA A 93 -13.94 1.42 10.76
C ALA A 93 -13.35 0.39 11.73
N ALA A 94 -12.14 -0.09 11.45
CA ALA A 94 -11.42 -0.95 12.37
C ALA A 94 -11.12 -0.25 13.70
N TYR A 95 -10.70 1.03 13.69
CA TYR A 95 -10.53 1.79 14.92
C TYR A 95 -11.86 1.94 15.69
N ASP A 96 -12.94 2.31 15.00
CA ASP A 96 -14.26 2.47 15.61
C ASP A 96 -14.73 1.17 16.29
N GLY A 97 -14.43 0.02 15.70
CA GLY A 97 -14.77 -1.32 16.20
C GLY A 97 -13.91 -1.85 17.37
N LEU A 98 -12.86 -1.13 17.79
CA LEU A 98 -12.07 -1.52 18.96
C LEU A 98 -12.82 -1.22 20.27
N PRO A 99 -12.62 -2.05 21.33
CA PRO A 99 -13.04 -1.72 22.68
C PRO A 99 -12.39 -0.43 23.19
N ASP A 100 -13.09 0.35 24.02
CA ASP A 100 -12.58 1.62 24.57
C ASP A 100 -11.29 1.46 25.34
N ALA A 101 -11.12 0.36 26.09
CA ALA A 101 -9.88 0.04 26.78
C ALA A 101 -8.68 -0.10 25.83
N MET A 102 -8.89 -0.75 24.67
CA MET A 102 -7.86 -0.88 23.63
C MET A 102 -7.56 0.49 23.00
N LYS A 103 -8.58 1.29 22.67
CA LYS A 103 -8.40 2.65 22.15
C LYS A 103 -7.55 3.50 23.10
N ALA A 104 -7.87 3.48 24.41
CA ALA A 104 -7.11 4.21 25.44
C ALA A 104 -5.65 3.75 25.54
N GLN A 105 -5.42 2.44 25.37
CA GLN A 105 -4.06 1.86 25.40
C GLN A 105 -3.22 2.32 24.19
N ILE A 106 -3.79 2.31 22.98
CA ILE A 106 -3.04 2.53 21.73
C ILE A 106 -2.99 3.99 21.28
N ASP A 107 -3.91 4.83 21.71
CA ASP A 107 -3.99 6.25 21.31
C ASP A 107 -2.67 7.03 21.52
N PRO A 108 -1.90 6.81 22.62
CA PRO A 108 -0.64 7.51 22.84
C PRO A 108 0.56 6.86 22.14
N LEU A 109 0.41 5.67 21.56
CA LEU A 109 1.53 4.89 21.04
C LEU A 109 2.02 5.38 19.67
N VAL A 110 3.33 5.21 19.45
CA VAL A 110 4.02 5.62 18.22
C VAL A 110 4.73 4.42 17.61
N ALA A 111 4.36 4.09 16.37
CA ALA A 111 4.97 3.02 15.59
C ALA A 111 6.24 3.50 14.87
N ILE A 112 7.17 2.58 14.67
CA ILE A 112 8.42 2.77 13.92
C ILE A 112 8.27 2.07 12.57
N PHE A 113 8.63 2.77 11.49
CA PHE A 113 8.66 2.26 10.13
C PHE A 113 10.08 2.41 9.58
N ASP A 114 10.80 1.31 9.52
CA ASP A 114 12.14 1.25 8.94
C ASP A 114 12.08 0.54 7.59
N PHE A 115 12.36 1.26 6.51
CA PHE A 115 12.37 0.69 5.17
C PHE A 115 13.30 -0.52 5.04
N ALA A 116 14.46 -0.48 5.72
CA ALA A 116 15.46 -1.53 5.70
C ALA A 116 15.13 -2.70 6.64
N GLY A 117 14.39 -2.45 7.72
CA GLY A 117 14.01 -3.43 8.74
C GLY A 117 12.71 -4.19 8.45
N ARG A 118 12.00 -3.87 7.36
CA ARG A 118 10.72 -4.51 7.02
C ARG A 118 10.85 -6.02 6.85
N LYS A 119 9.82 -6.77 7.24
CA LYS A 119 9.73 -8.24 7.11
C LYS A 119 9.47 -8.70 5.66
N ARG A 120 10.08 -8.07 4.70
CA ARG A 120 9.95 -8.41 3.27
C ARG A 120 11.28 -8.92 2.73
N ALA A 121 11.26 -10.06 2.03
CA ALA A 121 12.44 -10.58 1.34
C ALA A 121 12.79 -9.64 0.18
N GLN A 122 13.66 -8.67 0.45
CA GLN A 122 14.08 -7.68 -0.52
C GLN A 122 15.55 -7.29 -0.28
N THR A 123 16.34 -7.28 -1.35
CA THR A 123 17.69 -6.72 -1.29
C THR A 123 17.59 -5.20 -1.28
N ILE A 124 18.06 -4.57 -0.20
CA ILE A 124 18.03 -3.12 0.00
C ILE A 124 19.41 -2.55 -0.35
N THR A 125 19.45 -1.61 -1.30
CA THR A 125 20.68 -0.91 -1.68
C THR A 125 21.04 0.15 -0.63
N GLN A 126 22.33 0.56 -0.58
CA GLN A 126 22.77 1.64 0.30
C GLN A 126 22.02 2.94 0.00
N ARG A 127 21.83 3.30 -1.28
CA ARG A 127 21.04 4.48 -1.70
C ARG A 127 19.61 4.46 -1.13
N GLN A 128 18.95 3.28 -1.09
CA GLN A 128 17.62 3.16 -0.50
C GLN A 128 17.64 3.34 1.02
N ARG A 129 18.66 2.85 1.72
CA ARG A 129 18.84 3.09 3.17
C ARG A 129 19.00 4.58 3.47
N ASP A 130 19.81 5.26 2.66
CA ASP A 130 20.09 6.69 2.82
C ASP A 130 18.85 7.56 2.53
N ASN A 131 18.07 7.17 1.51
CA ASN A 131 16.85 7.90 1.10
C ASN A 131 15.66 7.66 2.03
N TYR A 132 15.61 6.50 2.70
CA TYR A 132 14.47 6.10 3.53
C TYR A 132 14.94 5.72 4.95
N PRO A 133 15.40 6.70 5.75
CA PRO A 133 15.71 6.45 7.16
C PRO A 133 14.44 6.08 7.92
N ALA A 134 14.59 5.39 9.05
CA ALA A 134 13.47 5.02 9.90
C ALA A 134 12.65 6.26 10.32
N VAL A 135 11.34 6.15 10.21
CA VAL A 135 10.38 7.21 10.57
C VAL A 135 9.42 6.72 11.65
N LYS A 136 8.77 7.68 12.30
CA LYS A 136 7.80 7.42 13.36
C LYS A 136 6.44 7.99 12.98
N HIS A 137 5.39 7.20 13.19
CA HIS A 137 4.01 7.63 13.00
C HIS A 137 3.16 7.22 14.21
N PRO A 138 2.17 8.03 14.63
CA PRO A 138 1.19 7.57 15.61
C PRO A 138 0.50 6.28 15.13
N ILE A 139 0.28 5.31 16.03
CA ILE A 139 -0.53 4.11 15.75
C ILE A 139 -1.96 4.51 15.39
N VAL A 140 -2.48 5.54 16.07
CA VAL A 140 -3.78 6.12 15.79
C VAL A 140 -3.58 7.50 15.17
N ARG A 141 -3.88 7.63 13.89
CA ARG A 141 -3.77 8.89 13.14
C ARG A 141 -5.15 9.53 12.99
N THR A 142 -5.19 10.85 13.10
CA THR A 142 -6.40 11.61 12.75
C THR A 142 -6.37 11.96 11.26
N HIS A 143 -7.41 11.57 10.55
CA HIS A 143 -7.54 11.90 9.13
C HIS A 143 -7.64 13.43 8.95
N PRO A 144 -6.79 14.05 8.08
CA PRO A 144 -6.63 15.50 8.05
C PRO A 144 -7.86 16.27 7.59
N PHE A 145 -8.80 15.63 6.90
CA PHE A 145 -9.99 16.29 6.35
C PHE A 145 -11.29 15.89 7.08
N THR A 146 -11.39 14.64 7.51
CA THR A 146 -12.62 14.15 8.13
C THR A 146 -12.58 14.19 9.66
N GLY A 147 -11.40 14.34 10.26
CA GLY A 147 -11.19 14.26 11.71
C GLY A 147 -11.36 12.86 12.31
N ARG A 148 -11.66 11.84 11.48
CA ARG A 148 -11.82 10.46 11.97
C ARG A 148 -10.48 9.87 12.39
N LYS A 149 -10.47 9.08 13.45
CA LYS A 149 -9.31 8.31 13.87
C LYS A 149 -9.17 7.06 13.00
N CYS A 150 -7.93 6.71 12.62
CA CYS A 150 -7.58 5.61 11.75
C CYS A 150 -6.42 4.84 12.34
N LEU A 151 -6.47 3.51 12.30
CA LEU A 151 -5.32 2.67 12.68
C LEU A 151 -4.23 2.73 11.60
N TYR A 152 -2.98 2.93 12.02
CA TYR A 152 -1.83 3.01 11.12
C TYR A 152 -0.74 2.03 11.56
N VAL A 153 -1.06 0.74 11.42
CA VAL A 153 -0.18 -0.39 11.76
C VAL A 153 -0.28 -1.43 10.65
N MET A 154 0.84 -1.76 10.03
CA MET A 154 0.97 -2.79 9.00
C MET A 154 1.94 -3.86 9.50
N ARG A 155 1.53 -5.14 9.46
CA ARG A 155 2.28 -6.29 10.01
C ARG A 155 3.73 -6.37 9.51
N ASP A 156 3.93 -6.12 8.22
CA ASP A 156 5.22 -6.34 7.56
C ASP A 156 6.04 -5.06 7.40
N ASP A 157 5.43 -3.88 7.60
CA ASP A 157 6.09 -2.58 7.47
C ASP A 157 6.35 -1.88 8.80
N CYS A 158 5.54 -2.15 9.83
CA CYS A 158 5.76 -1.65 11.19
C CYS A 158 6.85 -2.51 11.84
N THR A 159 7.99 -1.90 12.16
CA THR A 159 9.18 -2.59 12.67
C THR A 159 9.31 -2.52 14.19
N GLY A 160 8.51 -1.70 14.86
CA GLY A 160 8.50 -1.60 16.32
C GLY A 160 7.54 -0.54 16.85
N ILE A 161 7.46 -0.44 18.18
CA ILE A 161 6.70 0.59 18.91
C ILE A 161 7.65 1.28 19.90
N VAL A 162 7.65 2.60 19.90
CA VAL A 162 8.57 3.38 20.74
C VAL A 162 8.36 3.08 22.22
N GLY A 163 9.42 2.65 22.89
CA GLY A 163 9.42 2.41 24.34
C GLY A 163 8.74 1.12 24.79
N MET A 164 8.43 0.20 23.87
CA MET A 164 7.86 -1.11 24.16
C MET A 164 8.93 -2.21 23.97
N GLU A 165 8.88 -3.26 24.79
CA GLU A 165 9.75 -4.43 24.65
C GLU A 165 9.37 -5.23 23.38
N TYR A 166 10.37 -5.86 22.76
CA TYR A 166 10.22 -6.50 21.44
C TYR A 166 9.07 -7.50 21.36
N ASP A 167 8.95 -8.41 22.32
CA ASP A 167 7.89 -9.43 22.28
C ASP A 167 6.50 -8.82 22.46
N GLU A 168 6.36 -7.82 23.31
CA GLU A 168 5.10 -7.10 23.53
C GLU A 168 4.68 -6.31 22.27
N GLU A 169 5.62 -5.58 21.65
CA GLU A 169 5.32 -4.82 20.44
C GLU A 169 4.91 -5.72 19.29
N GLN A 170 5.58 -6.88 19.09
CA GLN A 170 5.25 -7.81 18.02
C GLN A 170 3.85 -8.43 18.22
N LEU A 171 3.47 -8.75 19.45
CA LEU A 171 2.13 -9.23 19.78
C LEU A 171 1.07 -8.16 19.49
N LEU A 172 1.30 -6.91 19.91
CA LEU A 172 0.37 -5.81 19.68
C LEU A 172 0.24 -5.46 18.19
N ILE A 173 1.35 -5.36 17.46
CA ILE A 173 1.35 -5.15 16.00
C ILE A 173 0.54 -6.25 15.30
N ALA A 174 0.78 -7.50 15.67
CA ALA A 174 0.07 -8.64 15.10
C ALA A 174 -1.44 -8.56 15.39
N ALA A 175 -1.83 -8.32 16.62
CA ALA A 175 -3.24 -8.23 17.04
C ALA A 175 -3.99 -7.10 16.32
N LEU A 176 -3.37 -5.91 16.21
CA LEU A 176 -3.95 -4.77 15.51
C LEU A 176 -4.05 -5.01 14.00
N ALA A 177 -3.01 -5.61 13.39
CA ALA A 177 -3.03 -5.95 11.96
C ALA A 177 -4.11 -6.99 11.63
N ASP A 178 -4.30 -8.01 12.48
CA ASP A 178 -5.36 -9.00 12.33
C ASP A 178 -6.75 -8.37 12.50
N HIS A 179 -6.88 -7.45 13.45
CA HIS A 179 -8.14 -6.72 13.65
C HIS A 179 -8.49 -5.85 12.43
N ILE A 180 -7.53 -5.10 11.86
CA ILE A 180 -7.74 -4.26 10.69
C ILE A 180 -8.20 -5.09 9.48
N THR A 181 -7.71 -6.31 9.35
CA THR A 181 -7.96 -7.17 8.18
C THR A 181 -9.10 -8.16 8.38
N ARG A 182 -10.00 -7.93 9.35
CA ARG A 182 -11.23 -8.71 9.51
C ARG A 182 -12.18 -8.51 8.33
N PRO A 183 -12.94 -9.53 7.93
CA PRO A 183 -13.83 -9.47 6.77
C PRO A 183 -14.79 -8.29 6.75
N GLU A 184 -15.30 -7.89 7.91
CA GLU A 184 -16.26 -6.78 8.06
C GLU A 184 -15.69 -5.41 7.70
N TYR A 185 -14.37 -5.26 7.64
CA TYR A 185 -13.69 -4.02 7.28
C TYR A 185 -13.13 -4.04 5.85
N ILE A 186 -13.34 -5.13 5.09
CA ILE A 186 -12.73 -5.34 3.78
C ILE A 186 -13.70 -5.08 2.65
N TYR A 187 -13.29 -4.22 1.73
CA TYR A 187 -13.84 -4.12 0.40
C TYR A 187 -12.90 -4.81 -0.59
N ARG A 188 -13.45 -5.68 -1.46
CA ARG A 188 -12.72 -6.37 -2.52
C ARG A 188 -13.16 -5.82 -3.88
N HIS A 189 -12.21 -5.25 -4.62
CA HIS A 189 -12.44 -4.74 -5.96
C HIS A 189 -12.03 -5.79 -7.00
N GLN A 190 -12.99 -6.20 -7.83
CA GLN A 190 -12.77 -7.02 -9.02
C GLN A 190 -12.50 -6.10 -10.20
N TRP A 191 -11.33 -6.26 -10.81
CA TRP A 191 -10.90 -5.39 -11.88
C TRP A 191 -11.53 -5.74 -13.22
N HIS A 192 -11.84 -4.69 -14.02
CA HIS A 192 -12.12 -4.80 -15.43
C HIS A 192 -11.14 -3.92 -16.23
N PRO A 193 -10.77 -4.29 -17.48
CA PRO A 193 -9.95 -3.43 -18.32
C PRO A 193 -10.60 -2.05 -18.49
N GLY A 194 -9.81 -0.99 -18.22
CA GLY A 194 -10.29 0.40 -18.26
C GLY A 194 -10.69 0.98 -16.90
N ASP A 195 -10.84 0.17 -15.87
CA ASP A 195 -11.12 0.68 -14.52
C ASP A 195 -10.04 1.66 -14.05
N VAL A 196 -10.48 2.72 -13.38
CA VAL A 196 -9.62 3.66 -12.66
C VAL A 196 -10.08 3.71 -11.22
N LEU A 197 -9.22 3.26 -10.32
CA LEU A 197 -9.50 3.23 -8.89
C LEU A 197 -8.61 4.24 -8.18
N ILE A 198 -9.21 4.97 -7.24
CA ILE A 198 -8.52 5.93 -6.38
C ILE A 198 -8.77 5.52 -4.94
N TRP A 199 -7.71 5.50 -4.12
CA TRP A 199 -7.88 5.29 -2.69
C TRP A 199 -7.09 6.29 -1.87
N ASP A 200 -7.59 6.53 -0.65
CA ASP A 200 -7.00 7.41 0.33
C ASP A 200 -6.10 6.61 1.29
N ASN A 201 -4.79 6.78 1.17
CA ASN A 201 -3.80 6.12 2.02
C ASN A 201 -3.88 6.54 3.51
N CYS A 202 -4.63 7.59 3.83
CA CYS A 202 -4.86 8.00 5.23
C CYS A 202 -5.83 7.07 5.96
N THR A 203 -6.73 6.38 5.23
CA THR A 203 -7.83 5.60 5.82
C THR A 203 -7.90 4.14 5.40
N VAL A 204 -7.04 3.69 4.49
CA VAL A 204 -7.05 2.31 4.04
C VAL A 204 -5.67 1.68 4.04
N GLN A 205 -5.63 0.38 4.33
CA GLN A 205 -4.58 -0.51 3.87
C GLN A 205 -5.10 -1.28 2.67
N HIS A 206 -4.21 -1.71 1.80
CA HIS A 206 -4.61 -2.48 0.64
C HIS A 206 -3.64 -3.63 0.34
N LYS A 207 -4.16 -4.62 -0.38
CA LYS A 207 -3.43 -5.81 -0.80
C LYS A 207 -3.91 -6.26 -2.18
N ALA A 208 -2.98 -6.55 -3.09
CA ALA A 208 -3.28 -7.18 -4.37
C ALA A 208 -3.23 -8.71 -4.24
N ASN A 209 -4.25 -9.40 -4.74
CA ASN A 209 -4.23 -10.84 -4.85
C ASN A 209 -3.25 -11.28 -5.95
N GLN A 210 -2.50 -12.35 -5.67
CA GLN A 210 -1.51 -12.93 -6.59
C GLN A 210 -1.98 -14.31 -7.06
N ASP A 211 -3.24 -14.38 -7.52
CA ASP A 211 -3.93 -15.61 -7.94
C ASP A 211 -3.83 -15.87 -9.45
N TYR A 212 -2.86 -15.24 -10.12
CA TYR A 212 -2.58 -15.36 -11.55
C TYR A 212 -1.06 -15.46 -11.82
N ALA A 213 -0.71 -16.08 -12.94
CA ALA A 213 0.65 -16.16 -13.45
C ALA A 213 0.62 -16.13 -14.98
N LEU A 214 1.78 -15.89 -15.63
CA LEU A 214 1.88 -16.02 -17.08
C LEU A 214 1.43 -17.44 -17.52
N PRO A 215 0.70 -17.55 -18.63
CA PRO A 215 0.48 -16.55 -19.68
C PRO A 215 -0.62 -15.51 -19.38
N LEU A 216 -1.27 -15.55 -18.24
CA LEU A 216 -2.30 -14.59 -17.85
C LEU A 216 -1.64 -13.25 -17.51
N ARG A 217 -1.83 -12.26 -18.39
CA ARG A 217 -1.18 -10.96 -18.30
C ARG A 217 -1.96 -10.00 -17.40
N ARG A 218 -1.25 -9.29 -16.54
CA ARG A 218 -1.77 -8.15 -15.77
C ARG A 218 -0.90 -6.94 -16.02
N LEU A 219 -1.51 -5.83 -16.42
CA LEU A 219 -0.84 -4.56 -16.64
C LEU A 219 -1.67 -3.43 -16.05
N MET A 220 -1.09 -2.71 -15.10
CA MET A 220 -1.68 -1.55 -14.45
C MET A 220 -0.77 -0.34 -14.59
N HIS A 221 -1.35 0.84 -14.77
CA HIS A 221 -0.68 2.13 -14.69
C HIS A 221 -0.99 2.77 -13.33
N ARG A 222 0.05 3.04 -12.57
CA ARG A 222 -0.04 3.67 -11.25
C ARG A 222 0.53 5.06 -11.27
#